data_ffe2910153ea2008ad0934d8bba02b59
#
_entry.id   ffe2910153ea2008ad0934d8bba02b59
#
_cell.length_a   1.000
_cell.length_b   1.000
_cell.length_c   1.000
_cell.angle_alpha   90.00
_cell.angle_beta   90.00
_cell.angle_gamma   90.00
#
_symmetry.space_group_name_H-M   'P 1'
#
loop_
_entity.id
_entity.type
_entity.pdbx_description
1 polymer ?
#
loop_
_entity_poly.entity_id
_entity_poly.type
_entity_poly.pdbx_seq_one_letter_code
_entity_poly.pdbx_strand_id
1 'polypeptide(L)'
;MKRDEKILCLGDNSSNDAWAHTLTKKIAEENESIFRGQINDVNQDIVAGYYHVDLVTLSEREILSIIQKFDDVVLLDQSIDKYSHAHVFTSTWKFIKHLKQAGHHVHVINSKNMDFLDYWDDLLKKNKSFCLYPWVKSVSYDDHHTLCTQSMTPVTKLSDMKNWKDDPGYTVVRNKMLKGQKIPNCTACYDQEAVGENVSIRRHETIEWAALLHLKSINELKDITSPSYFELRFSNKCNITCRSCSGHFSHLIQKENDQIKDEKFQTIVDKQAFSSTGGDELIQWDNIKRVYVGGGESTVQPELYRFMRKCISNNNTDFEFRIGTNGVRISDKLFDLFKHFKNLTFSLSIDGTPKVDEYIRWGTEANDKYSNMQRLKNQGHPIALNFVMSIWNISHIGEILQYFDKAYPGSPVHMNKAGYNGDIISPFLFPDKDVVKESIAKAKKTQVYFSNEQRTKFLIDSVDKFYSSDKSVDFEKLKKFFYYNDTLDRVRGVALKDYIPELERCRKFVT
;
A
#
# COMPACT_ATOMS: atom_id res chain seq x y z
N MET A 1 -15.89 -38.21 -13.81
CA MET A 1 -14.46 -38.12 -13.48
C MET A 1 -13.81 -39.47 -13.77
N LYS A 2 -12.62 -39.47 -14.39
CA LYS A 2 -11.83 -40.70 -14.54
C LYS A 2 -11.21 -41.05 -13.19
N ARG A 3 -11.05 -42.35 -12.89
CA ARG A 3 -10.57 -42.87 -11.59
C ARG A 3 -9.18 -42.35 -11.13
N ASP A 4 -8.42 -41.70 -12.03
CA ASP A 4 -7.03 -41.27 -11.80
C ASP A 4 -6.88 -39.75 -11.76
N GLU A 5 -7.97 -38.98 -11.76
CA GLU A 5 -7.93 -37.51 -11.76
C GLU A 5 -7.64 -36.98 -10.35
N LYS A 6 -6.73 -35.99 -10.28
CA LYS A 6 -6.41 -35.22 -9.06
C LYS A 6 -7.08 -33.88 -9.12
N ILE A 7 -7.93 -33.56 -8.15
CA ILE A 7 -8.67 -32.30 -8.10
C ILE A 7 -8.28 -31.54 -6.84
N LEU A 8 -7.85 -30.30 -7.03
CA LEU A 8 -7.49 -29.37 -5.98
C LEU A 8 -8.63 -28.37 -5.75
N CYS A 9 -9.07 -28.26 -4.50
CA CYS A 9 -9.98 -27.21 -4.06
C CYS A 9 -9.22 -26.14 -3.29
N LEU A 10 -9.33 -24.90 -3.76
CA LEU A 10 -8.74 -23.73 -3.11
C LEU A 10 -9.85 -22.90 -2.48
N GLY A 11 -9.74 -22.58 -1.20
CA GLY A 11 -10.76 -21.81 -0.48
C GLY A 11 -10.22 -21.18 0.81
N ASP A 12 -11.06 -20.40 1.46
CA ASP A 12 -10.80 -19.76 2.74
C ASP A 12 -11.50 -20.56 3.86
N ASN A 13 -10.79 -20.81 4.95
CA ASN A 13 -11.26 -21.61 6.10
C ASN A 13 -12.36 -20.93 6.94
N SER A 14 -12.65 -19.65 6.76
CA SER A 14 -13.53 -18.91 7.68
C SER A 14 -15.04 -19.18 7.55
N SER A 15 -15.46 -19.99 6.54
CA SER A 15 -16.90 -20.22 6.28
C SER A 15 -17.25 -21.67 5.91
N ASN A 16 -16.45 -22.69 6.19
CA ASN A 16 -16.18 -23.66 5.16
C ASN A 16 -16.46 -25.10 5.41
N ASP A 17 -16.60 -25.53 6.62
CA ASP A 17 -16.87 -26.94 6.88
C ASP A 17 -18.17 -27.43 6.25
N ALA A 18 -19.20 -26.58 6.24
CA ALA A 18 -20.50 -26.98 5.72
C ALA A 18 -20.54 -27.06 4.18
N TRP A 19 -19.86 -26.13 3.48
CA TRP A 19 -19.99 -26.04 2.01
C TRP A 19 -18.99 -26.95 1.28
N ALA A 20 -17.72 -26.94 1.68
CA ALA A 20 -16.73 -27.90 1.18
C ALA A 20 -17.19 -29.34 1.47
N HIS A 21 -17.82 -29.56 2.65
CA HIS A 21 -18.43 -30.83 3.02
C HIS A 21 -19.62 -31.16 2.11
N THR A 22 -20.49 -30.20 1.78
CA THR A 22 -21.64 -30.42 0.89
C THR A 22 -21.21 -30.70 -0.56
N LEU A 23 -20.23 -29.97 -1.08
CA LEU A 23 -19.69 -30.19 -2.41
C LEU A 23 -18.97 -31.53 -2.51
N THR A 24 -18.10 -31.83 -1.56
CA THR A 24 -17.39 -33.11 -1.46
C THR A 24 -18.35 -34.28 -1.26
N LYS A 25 -19.46 -34.07 -0.55
CA LYS A 25 -20.51 -35.07 -0.37
C LYS A 25 -21.26 -35.34 -1.70
N LYS A 26 -21.59 -34.27 -2.43
CA LYS A 26 -22.26 -34.38 -3.74
C LYS A 26 -21.39 -35.07 -4.80
N ILE A 27 -20.10 -34.77 -4.83
CA ILE A 27 -19.14 -35.41 -5.74
C ILE A 27 -18.83 -36.85 -5.31
N ALA A 28 -18.81 -37.14 -3.99
CA ALA A 28 -18.63 -38.49 -3.50
C ALA A 28 -19.86 -39.38 -3.68
N GLU A 29 -21.07 -38.82 -3.68
CA GLU A 29 -22.30 -39.52 -4.03
C GLU A 29 -22.36 -39.90 -5.52
N GLU A 30 -21.67 -39.12 -6.39
CA GLU A 30 -21.52 -39.43 -7.80
C GLU A 30 -20.36 -40.41 -8.10
N ASN A 31 -19.42 -40.62 -7.16
CA ASN A 31 -18.22 -41.46 -7.33
C ASN A 31 -17.82 -42.16 -6.02
N GLU A 32 -18.13 -43.44 -5.91
CA GLU A 32 -18.02 -44.25 -4.66
C GLU A 32 -16.63 -44.43 -4.03
N SER A 33 -15.56 -43.82 -4.51
CA SER A 33 -14.20 -44.06 -4.01
C SER A 33 -13.21 -42.88 -4.12
N ILE A 34 -13.59 -41.68 -3.71
CA ILE A 34 -12.69 -40.53 -3.76
C ILE A 34 -11.99 -40.31 -2.41
N PHE A 35 -10.66 -40.31 -2.41
CA PHE A 35 -9.85 -39.93 -1.26
C PHE A 35 -10.01 -38.44 -0.96
N ARG A 36 -10.08 -38.06 0.31
CA ARG A 36 -10.18 -36.68 0.79
C ARG A 36 -8.98 -36.37 1.66
N GLY A 37 -8.28 -35.29 1.34
CA GLY A 37 -7.13 -34.82 2.12
C GLY A 37 -7.09 -33.30 2.24
N GLN A 38 -6.39 -32.82 3.25
CA GLN A 38 -6.00 -31.43 3.37
C GLN A 38 -4.49 -31.35 3.17
N ILE A 39 -4.07 -30.38 2.35
CA ILE A 39 -2.64 -30.17 2.11
C ILE A 39 -2.19 -29.01 3.00
N ASN A 40 -1.31 -29.33 3.95
CA ASN A 40 -0.72 -28.36 4.88
C ASN A 40 0.79 -28.16 4.60
N ASP A 41 1.38 -28.98 3.72
CA ASP A 41 2.80 -28.94 3.37
C ASP A 41 2.98 -29.20 1.87
N VAL A 42 3.86 -28.43 1.23
CA VAL A 42 4.28 -28.54 -0.19
C VAL A 42 4.87 -29.93 -0.52
N ASN A 43 5.48 -30.57 0.46
CA ASN A 43 6.15 -31.87 0.28
C ASN A 43 5.22 -33.07 0.45
N GLN A 44 3.95 -32.87 0.74
CA GLN A 44 2.98 -33.94 0.94
C GLN A 44 2.81 -34.78 -0.33
N ASP A 45 2.81 -36.08 -0.20
CA ASP A 45 2.52 -37.01 -1.30
C ASP A 45 1.03 -36.91 -1.68
N ILE A 46 0.78 -36.71 -2.98
CA ILE A 46 -0.55 -36.54 -3.52
C ILE A 46 -0.93 -37.77 -4.34
N VAL A 47 -1.93 -38.49 -3.88
CA VAL A 47 -2.57 -39.60 -4.62
C VAL A 47 -3.81 -39.10 -5.35
N ALA A 48 -4.39 -39.89 -6.27
CA ALA A 48 -5.64 -39.55 -6.91
C ALA A 48 -6.73 -39.27 -5.84
N GLY A 49 -7.44 -38.13 -5.96
CA GLY A 49 -8.45 -37.75 -4.98
C GLY A 49 -8.74 -36.26 -4.93
N TYR A 50 -9.41 -35.85 -3.89
CA TYR A 50 -9.85 -34.51 -3.61
C TYR A 50 -9.03 -33.92 -2.49
N TYR A 51 -8.45 -32.72 -2.72
CA TYR A 51 -7.62 -32.05 -1.74
C TYR A 51 -8.08 -30.62 -1.53
N HIS A 52 -8.07 -30.17 -0.30
CA HIS A 52 -8.35 -28.79 0.08
C HIS A 52 -7.08 -28.11 0.54
N VAL A 53 -6.84 -26.88 0.07
CA VAL A 53 -5.75 -26.01 0.49
C VAL A 53 -6.31 -24.70 1.00
N ASP A 54 -5.86 -24.28 2.19
CA ASP A 54 -6.16 -23.00 2.76
C ASP A 54 -5.25 -21.92 2.14
N LEU A 55 -5.84 -21.02 1.36
CA LEU A 55 -5.12 -19.92 0.71
C LEU A 55 -4.54 -18.89 1.69
N VAL A 56 -4.98 -18.92 2.95
CA VAL A 56 -4.53 -17.96 3.98
C VAL A 56 -3.22 -18.40 4.62
N THR A 57 -2.92 -19.70 4.64
CA THR A 57 -1.76 -20.24 5.35
C THR A 57 -0.53 -20.46 4.47
N LEU A 58 -0.69 -20.54 3.15
CA LEU A 58 0.39 -20.81 2.20
C LEU A 58 0.74 -19.59 1.35
N SER A 59 2.03 -19.45 1.02
CA SER A 59 2.51 -18.44 0.08
C SER A 59 2.07 -18.78 -1.35
N GLU A 60 1.98 -17.77 -2.22
CA GLU A 60 1.65 -17.95 -3.65
C GLU A 60 2.55 -19.00 -4.33
N ARG A 61 3.82 -19.03 -3.99
CA ARG A 61 4.79 -20.01 -4.54
C ARG A 61 4.48 -21.44 -4.11
N GLU A 62 4.12 -21.64 -2.85
CA GLU A 62 3.73 -22.94 -2.32
C GLU A 62 2.44 -23.42 -2.96
N ILE A 63 1.46 -22.52 -3.11
CA ILE A 63 0.20 -22.80 -3.81
C ILE A 63 0.48 -23.20 -5.27
N LEU A 64 1.29 -22.45 -6.00
CA LEU A 64 1.66 -22.78 -7.39
C LEU A 64 2.39 -24.12 -7.49
N SER A 65 3.28 -24.44 -6.54
CA SER A 65 3.97 -25.71 -6.51
C SER A 65 3.03 -26.89 -6.25
N ILE A 66 2.00 -26.68 -5.42
CA ILE A 66 0.98 -27.69 -5.16
C ILE A 66 0.11 -27.89 -6.40
N ILE A 67 -0.34 -26.80 -7.03
CA ILE A 67 -1.23 -26.82 -8.21
C ILE A 67 -0.64 -27.63 -9.37
N GLN A 68 0.68 -27.53 -9.59
CA GLN A 68 1.37 -28.30 -10.64
C GLN A 68 1.22 -29.83 -10.51
N LYS A 69 0.80 -30.32 -9.34
CA LYS A 69 0.58 -31.74 -9.07
C LYS A 69 -0.85 -32.21 -9.39
N PHE A 70 -1.74 -31.30 -9.85
CA PHE A 70 -3.15 -31.55 -10.08
C PHE A 70 -3.54 -31.34 -11.54
N ASP A 71 -4.48 -32.13 -12.02
CA ASP A 71 -5.01 -32.03 -13.38
C ASP A 71 -6.09 -30.94 -13.47
N ASP A 72 -6.96 -30.87 -12.48
CA ASP A 72 -8.03 -29.89 -12.37
C ASP A 72 -7.93 -29.07 -11.08
N VAL A 73 -8.24 -27.76 -11.18
CA VAL A 73 -8.27 -26.84 -10.06
C VAL A 73 -9.67 -26.28 -9.91
N VAL A 74 -10.26 -26.46 -8.73
CA VAL A 74 -11.56 -25.91 -8.38
C VAL A 74 -11.37 -24.77 -7.35
N LEU A 75 -11.79 -23.57 -7.72
CA LEU A 75 -11.77 -22.41 -6.84
C LEU A 75 -13.14 -22.23 -6.18
N LEU A 76 -13.15 -22.26 -4.85
CA LEU A 76 -14.31 -21.99 -4.03
C LEU A 76 -14.22 -20.55 -3.54
N ASP A 77 -15.03 -19.65 -4.08
CA ASP A 77 -15.07 -18.27 -3.66
C ASP A 77 -16.39 -17.92 -2.99
N GLN A 78 -16.38 -17.84 -1.67
CA GLN A 78 -17.51 -17.39 -0.87
C GLN A 78 -17.36 -15.96 -0.34
N SER A 79 -16.18 -15.36 -0.51
CA SER A 79 -15.81 -14.12 0.19
C SER A 79 -16.19 -12.84 -0.56
N ILE A 80 -16.71 -12.94 -1.78
CA ILE A 80 -16.96 -11.78 -2.67
C ILE A 80 -18.06 -10.85 -2.15
N ASP A 81 -18.89 -11.28 -1.22
CA ASP A 81 -20.00 -10.48 -0.70
C ASP A 81 -19.60 -9.49 0.42
N LYS A 82 -18.37 -9.57 0.94
CA LYS A 82 -17.87 -8.65 1.98
C LYS A 82 -16.83 -7.70 1.42
N TYR A 83 -17.02 -6.41 1.60
CA TYR A 83 -16.24 -5.29 1.05
C TYR A 83 -14.72 -5.30 1.35
N SER A 84 -14.30 -6.05 2.35
CA SER A 84 -12.88 -6.22 2.70
C SER A 84 -12.06 -7.05 1.70
N HIS A 85 -12.71 -7.61 0.67
CA HIS A 85 -12.13 -8.65 -0.17
C HIS A 85 -11.94 -8.28 -1.65
N ALA A 86 -12.10 -7.00 -2.05
CA ALA A 86 -11.81 -6.59 -3.43
C ALA A 86 -10.37 -6.95 -3.84
N HIS A 87 -9.42 -6.87 -2.92
CA HIS A 87 -8.04 -7.28 -3.15
C HIS A 87 -7.93 -8.80 -3.34
N VAL A 88 -8.61 -9.60 -2.54
CA VAL A 88 -8.66 -11.06 -2.66
C VAL A 88 -9.29 -11.45 -3.99
N PHE A 89 -10.39 -10.78 -4.37
CA PHE A 89 -11.07 -11.00 -5.64
C PHE A 89 -10.16 -10.74 -6.85
N THR A 90 -9.44 -9.62 -6.88
CA THR A 90 -8.52 -9.31 -7.99
C THR A 90 -7.30 -10.21 -7.99
N SER A 91 -6.84 -10.65 -6.84
CA SER A 91 -5.76 -11.63 -6.72
C SER A 91 -6.22 -13.00 -7.22
N THR A 92 -7.41 -13.44 -6.85
CA THR A 92 -8.03 -14.67 -7.33
C THR A 92 -8.22 -14.64 -8.85
N TRP A 93 -8.73 -13.54 -9.42
CA TRP A 93 -8.87 -13.41 -10.88
C TRP A 93 -7.52 -13.48 -11.60
N LYS A 94 -6.50 -12.77 -11.13
CA LYS A 94 -5.14 -12.84 -11.68
C LYS A 94 -4.59 -14.26 -11.64
N PHE A 95 -4.83 -14.94 -10.52
CA PHE A 95 -4.41 -16.29 -10.29
C PHE A 95 -5.11 -17.28 -11.25
N ILE A 96 -6.44 -17.19 -11.40
CA ILE A 96 -7.21 -17.95 -12.38
C ILE A 96 -6.67 -17.74 -13.80
N LYS A 97 -6.42 -16.49 -14.15
CA LYS A 97 -5.87 -16.13 -15.47
C LYS A 97 -4.51 -16.75 -15.70
N HIS A 98 -3.64 -16.74 -14.70
CA HIS A 98 -2.33 -17.37 -14.75
C HIS A 98 -2.44 -18.89 -14.94
N LEU A 99 -3.31 -19.56 -14.19
CA LEU A 99 -3.56 -21.00 -14.32
C LEU A 99 -4.08 -21.38 -15.71
N LYS A 100 -5.06 -20.66 -16.23
CA LYS A 100 -5.58 -20.86 -17.59
C LYS A 100 -4.48 -20.68 -18.65
N GLN A 101 -3.60 -19.68 -18.49
CA GLN A 101 -2.46 -19.45 -19.39
C GLN A 101 -1.39 -20.55 -19.29
N ALA A 102 -1.24 -21.17 -18.12
CA ALA A 102 -0.36 -22.32 -17.90
C ALA A 102 -0.96 -23.66 -18.41
N GLY A 103 -2.18 -23.65 -18.93
CA GLY A 103 -2.83 -24.82 -19.51
C GLY A 103 -3.67 -25.66 -18.53
N HIS A 104 -3.91 -25.18 -17.31
CA HIS A 104 -4.76 -25.86 -16.35
C HIS A 104 -6.25 -25.66 -16.64
N HIS A 105 -7.04 -26.72 -16.47
CA HIS A 105 -8.50 -26.62 -16.43
C HIS A 105 -8.93 -26.06 -15.08
N VAL A 106 -9.52 -24.86 -15.09
CA VAL A 106 -9.93 -24.18 -13.86
C VAL A 106 -11.44 -24.05 -13.82
N HIS A 107 -12.06 -24.72 -12.83
CA HIS A 107 -13.48 -24.61 -12.53
C HIS A 107 -13.67 -23.60 -11.39
N VAL A 108 -14.41 -22.54 -11.64
CA VAL A 108 -14.77 -21.57 -10.60
C VAL A 108 -16.17 -21.87 -10.14
N ILE A 109 -16.28 -22.30 -8.89
CA ILE A 109 -17.58 -22.54 -8.26
C ILE A 109 -17.84 -21.37 -7.34
N ASN A 110 -18.54 -20.45 -7.81
CA ASN A 110 -19.48 -19.52 -7.24
C ASN A 110 -19.67 -18.29 -8.14
N SER A 111 -20.76 -17.85 -8.18
CA SER A 111 -21.76 -17.22 -9.01
C SER A 111 -21.49 -15.82 -9.53
N LYS A 112 -20.38 -15.18 -9.31
CA LYS A 112 -20.09 -13.89 -9.97
C LYS A 112 -19.08 -14.12 -11.08
N ASN A 113 -19.56 -14.16 -12.31
CA ASN A 113 -18.70 -14.22 -13.50
C ASN A 113 -17.69 -13.07 -13.46
N MET A 114 -16.40 -13.41 -13.36
CA MET A 114 -15.28 -12.45 -13.33
C MET A 114 -14.78 -12.08 -14.73
N ASP A 115 -15.36 -12.61 -15.79
CA ASP A 115 -14.91 -12.38 -17.18
C ASP A 115 -14.96 -10.88 -17.56
N PHE A 116 -15.81 -10.09 -16.87
CA PHE A 116 -15.84 -8.65 -17.08
C PHE A 116 -14.52 -7.95 -16.72
N LEU A 117 -13.66 -8.54 -15.87
CA LEU A 117 -12.35 -7.99 -15.55
C LEU A 117 -11.36 -8.12 -16.71
N ASP A 118 -11.56 -9.09 -17.60
CA ASP A 118 -10.77 -9.20 -18.84
C ASP A 118 -10.97 -7.98 -19.74
N TYR A 119 -12.20 -7.43 -19.78
CA TYR A 119 -12.46 -6.16 -20.47
C TYR A 119 -11.58 -5.02 -19.96
N TRP A 120 -11.44 -4.87 -18.63
CA TRP A 120 -10.63 -3.80 -18.03
C TRP A 120 -9.14 -4.01 -18.26
N ASP A 121 -8.65 -5.25 -18.15
CA ASP A 121 -7.26 -5.58 -18.44
C ASP A 121 -6.91 -5.29 -19.92
N ASP A 122 -7.78 -5.66 -20.83
CA ASP A 122 -7.62 -5.39 -22.26
C ASP A 122 -7.74 -3.89 -22.59
N LEU A 123 -8.64 -3.16 -21.92
CA LEU A 123 -8.70 -1.70 -22.03
C LEU A 123 -7.38 -1.08 -21.58
N LEU A 124 -6.82 -1.49 -20.44
CA LEU A 124 -5.57 -0.96 -19.89
C LEU A 124 -4.34 -1.29 -20.76
N LYS A 125 -4.37 -2.40 -21.49
CA LYS A 125 -3.33 -2.72 -22.49
C LYS A 125 -3.39 -1.79 -23.69
N LYS A 126 -4.59 -1.46 -24.17
CA LYS A 126 -4.85 -0.61 -25.35
C LYS A 126 -4.76 0.88 -25.01
N ASN A 127 -5.36 1.30 -23.89
CA ASN A 127 -5.38 2.69 -23.45
C ASN A 127 -4.40 2.90 -22.27
N LYS A 128 -3.20 3.41 -22.60
CA LYS A 128 -2.10 3.62 -21.64
C LYS A 128 -2.27 4.81 -20.70
N SER A 129 -3.35 5.59 -20.86
CA SER A 129 -3.64 6.75 -19.99
C SER A 129 -4.86 6.55 -19.11
N PHE A 130 -5.72 5.57 -19.38
CA PHE A 130 -6.94 5.34 -18.62
C PHE A 130 -6.64 4.94 -17.17
N CYS A 131 -7.36 5.57 -16.22
CA CYS A 131 -7.35 5.25 -14.80
C CYS A 131 -8.76 5.46 -14.25
N LEU A 132 -9.25 4.55 -13.40
CA LEU A 132 -10.60 4.64 -12.86
C LEU A 132 -10.75 5.67 -11.72
N TYR A 133 -9.66 6.09 -11.10
CA TYR A 133 -9.68 7.03 -9.97
C TYR A 133 -10.50 8.32 -10.21
N PRO A 134 -10.44 9.00 -11.35
CA PRO A 134 -11.25 10.20 -11.57
C PRO A 134 -12.77 10.01 -11.46
N TRP A 135 -13.26 8.77 -11.50
CA TRP A 135 -14.69 8.46 -11.33
C TRP A 135 -15.04 8.00 -9.93
N VAL A 136 -14.08 7.44 -9.19
CA VAL A 136 -14.37 6.76 -7.92
C VAL A 136 -13.68 7.37 -6.70
N LYS A 137 -12.61 8.17 -6.90
CA LYS A 137 -11.77 8.65 -5.80
C LYS A 137 -11.78 10.16 -5.69
N SER A 138 -11.99 10.65 -4.47
CA SER A 138 -11.75 12.03 -4.05
C SER A 138 -10.55 12.09 -3.12
N VAL A 139 -9.58 12.92 -3.44
CA VAL A 139 -8.43 13.23 -2.58
C VAL A 139 -8.50 14.69 -2.21
N SER A 140 -8.69 14.99 -0.95
CA SER A 140 -8.62 16.37 -0.44
C SER A 140 -7.18 16.71 -0.09
N TYR A 141 -6.65 17.76 -0.71
CA TYR A 141 -5.28 18.20 -0.50
C TYR A 141 -5.22 19.73 -0.58
N ASP A 142 -4.84 20.36 0.50
CA ASP A 142 -4.99 21.79 0.68
C ASP A 142 -6.44 22.26 0.42
N ASP A 143 -6.62 23.27 -0.41
CA ASP A 143 -7.93 23.79 -0.81
C ASP A 143 -8.47 23.19 -2.12
N HIS A 144 -7.88 22.07 -2.56
CA HIS A 144 -8.21 21.44 -3.83
C HIS A 144 -8.55 19.96 -3.70
N HIS A 145 -9.37 19.48 -4.63
CA HIS A 145 -9.40 18.08 -4.99
C HIS A 145 -8.28 17.75 -5.96
N THR A 146 -7.60 16.62 -5.73
CA THR A 146 -6.55 16.08 -6.62
C THR A 146 -6.95 14.72 -7.16
N LEU A 147 -6.32 14.29 -8.26
CA LEU A 147 -6.65 13.00 -8.90
C LEU A 147 -6.27 11.80 -8.01
N CYS A 148 -5.07 11.84 -7.47
CA CYS A 148 -4.55 10.81 -6.56
C CYS A 148 -3.28 11.31 -5.87
N THR A 149 -2.84 10.59 -4.84
CA THR A 149 -1.63 10.90 -4.08
C THR A 149 -0.34 10.90 -4.91
N GLN A 150 -0.28 10.13 -6.01
CA GLN A 150 0.91 10.09 -6.88
C GLN A 150 0.95 11.26 -7.87
N SER A 151 -0.19 11.74 -8.27
CA SER A 151 -0.31 12.82 -9.26
C SER A 151 -0.24 14.20 -8.61
N MET A 152 -0.83 14.36 -7.43
CA MET A 152 -0.99 15.64 -6.71
C MET A 152 -1.46 16.79 -7.61
N THR A 153 -2.09 16.47 -8.76
CA THR A 153 -2.60 17.44 -9.72
C THR A 153 -3.87 18.06 -9.17
N PRO A 154 -3.90 19.37 -8.89
CA PRO A 154 -5.13 20.06 -8.57
C PRO A 154 -6.12 19.91 -9.74
N VAL A 155 -7.35 19.54 -9.42
CA VAL A 155 -8.43 19.38 -10.40
C VAL A 155 -9.44 20.48 -10.25
N THR A 156 -9.97 20.65 -9.03
CA THR A 156 -11.00 21.61 -8.70
C THR A 156 -10.78 22.11 -7.27
N LYS A 157 -11.03 23.38 -7.00
CA LYS A 157 -11.05 23.89 -5.62
C LYS A 157 -12.18 23.24 -4.83
N LEU A 158 -11.93 22.97 -3.54
CA LEU A 158 -12.95 22.41 -2.64
C LEU A 158 -14.22 23.27 -2.60
N SER A 159 -14.05 24.59 -2.55
CA SER A 159 -15.17 25.57 -2.55
C SER A 159 -16.01 25.56 -3.82
N ASP A 160 -15.42 25.15 -4.94
CA ASP A 160 -16.05 25.24 -6.26
C ASP A 160 -16.77 23.94 -6.66
N MET A 161 -16.51 22.86 -5.92
CA MET A 161 -17.11 21.55 -6.17
C MET A 161 -18.59 21.54 -5.77
N LYS A 162 -19.46 21.59 -6.75
CA LYS A 162 -20.93 21.51 -6.54
C LYS A 162 -21.49 20.14 -6.82
N ASN A 163 -20.95 19.46 -7.81
CA ASN A 163 -21.41 18.15 -8.27
C ASN A 163 -20.21 17.36 -8.81
N TRP A 164 -19.94 16.22 -8.21
CA TRP A 164 -18.83 15.35 -8.58
C TRP A 164 -18.90 14.88 -10.04
N LYS A 165 -20.10 14.47 -10.47
CA LYS A 165 -20.29 13.89 -11.81
C LYS A 165 -19.97 14.91 -12.90
N ASP A 166 -20.49 16.12 -12.77
CA ASP A 166 -20.46 17.16 -13.80
C ASP A 166 -19.39 18.23 -13.53
N ASP A 167 -18.49 17.99 -12.56
CA ASP A 167 -17.40 18.94 -12.29
C ASP A 167 -16.53 19.17 -13.52
N PRO A 168 -16.31 20.44 -13.92
CA PRO A 168 -15.58 20.76 -15.14
C PRO A 168 -14.14 20.24 -15.15
N GLY A 169 -13.43 20.31 -14.02
CA GLY A 169 -12.06 19.84 -13.89
C GLY A 169 -11.96 18.33 -14.06
N TYR A 170 -12.80 17.59 -13.35
CA TYR A 170 -12.87 16.12 -13.50
C TYR A 170 -13.35 15.70 -14.89
N THR A 171 -14.30 16.45 -15.48
CA THR A 171 -14.80 16.17 -16.84
C THR A 171 -13.68 16.28 -17.88
N VAL A 172 -12.82 17.31 -17.78
CA VAL A 172 -11.65 17.44 -18.69
C VAL A 172 -10.72 16.27 -18.56
N VAL A 173 -10.39 15.84 -17.33
CA VAL A 173 -9.49 14.72 -17.07
C VAL A 173 -10.10 13.40 -17.58
N ARG A 174 -11.35 13.12 -17.24
CA ARG A 174 -12.09 11.92 -17.67
C ARG A 174 -12.11 11.81 -19.20
N ASN A 175 -12.44 12.89 -19.89
CA ASN A 175 -12.48 12.93 -21.36
C ASN A 175 -11.10 12.67 -21.99
N LYS A 176 -10.04 13.24 -21.44
CA LYS A 176 -8.66 12.96 -21.91
C LYS A 176 -8.31 11.49 -21.73
N MET A 177 -8.59 10.91 -20.56
CA MET A 177 -8.31 9.50 -20.28
C MET A 177 -9.11 8.55 -21.20
N LEU A 178 -10.38 8.81 -21.44
CA LEU A 178 -11.21 8.03 -22.36
C LEU A 178 -10.65 8.06 -23.79
N LYS A 179 -10.09 9.18 -24.23
CA LYS A 179 -9.47 9.37 -25.53
C LYS A 179 -8.03 8.84 -25.62
N GLY A 180 -7.48 8.22 -24.57
CA GLY A 180 -6.11 7.75 -24.54
C GLY A 180 -5.05 8.86 -24.43
N GLN A 181 -5.44 10.07 -24.06
CA GLN A 181 -4.55 11.22 -23.91
C GLN A 181 -3.89 11.22 -22.52
N LYS A 182 -2.57 11.31 -22.47
CA LYS A 182 -1.82 11.34 -21.21
C LYS A 182 -2.14 12.59 -20.39
N ILE A 183 -2.23 12.41 -19.08
CA ILE A 183 -2.32 13.49 -18.10
C ILE A 183 -0.90 13.79 -17.61
N PRO A 184 -0.41 15.03 -17.74
CA PRO A 184 1.00 15.36 -17.48
C PRO A 184 1.51 14.91 -16.11
N ASN A 185 0.71 15.04 -15.06
CA ASN A 185 1.13 14.73 -13.70
C ASN A 185 0.90 13.26 -13.30
N CYS A 186 0.46 12.40 -14.24
CA CYS A 186 0.34 10.95 -14.01
C CYS A 186 1.59 10.16 -14.46
N THR A 187 2.75 10.83 -14.59
CA THR A 187 4.01 10.25 -15.08
C THR A 187 4.48 9.07 -14.25
N ALA A 188 4.31 9.11 -12.92
CA ALA A 188 4.76 8.02 -12.05
C ALA A 188 4.23 6.64 -12.47
N CYS A 189 2.95 6.55 -12.87
CA CYS A 189 2.39 5.30 -13.38
C CYS A 189 2.86 4.98 -14.80
N TYR A 190 2.96 5.99 -15.65
CA TYR A 190 3.39 5.81 -17.05
C TYR A 190 4.84 5.36 -17.15
N ASP A 191 5.71 5.92 -16.30
CA ASP A 191 7.13 5.58 -16.26
C ASP A 191 7.36 4.16 -15.72
N GLN A 192 6.61 3.76 -14.69
CA GLN A 192 6.61 2.38 -14.20
C GLN A 192 6.22 1.39 -15.30
N GLU A 193 5.18 1.69 -16.07
CA GLU A 193 4.73 0.82 -17.16
C GLU A 193 5.67 0.82 -18.37
N ALA A 194 6.39 1.92 -18.62
CA ALA A 194 7.35 2.00 -19.71
C ALA A 194 8.56 1.09 -19.52
N VAL A 195 8.94 0.79 -18.28
CA VAL A 195 10.03 -0.17 -17.96
C VAL A 195 9.55 -1.62 -17.86
N GLY A 196 8.32 -1.90 -18.26
CA GLY A 196 7.77 -3.26 -18.32
C GLY A 196 7.02 -3.70 -17.07
N GLU A 197 6.70 -2.78 -16.15
CA GLU A 197 5.97 -3.11 -14.95
C GLU A 197 4.47 -3.10 -15.14
N ASN A 198 3.85 -4.22 -14.85
CA ASN A 198 2.39 -4.35 -14.81
C ASN A 198 1.79 -3.95 -13.45
N VAL A 199 2.58 -3.33 -12.55
CA VAL A 199 2.23 -3.07 -11.14
C VAL A 199 1.99 -1.60 -10.82
N SER A 200 1.74 -0.75 -11.82
CA SER A 200 1.38 0.63 -11.55
C SER A 200 0.07 0.73 -10.76
N ILE A 201 -0.03 1.75 -9.88
CA ILE A 201 -1.27 2.04 -9.15
C ILE A 201 -2.46 2.16 -10.11
N ARG A 202 -2.25 2.80 -11.26
CA ARG A 202 -3.28 2.96 -12.30
C ARG A 202 -3.88 1.60 -12.72
N ARG A 203 -3.04 0.62 -13.01
CA ARG A 203 -3.51 -0.71 -13.46
C ARG A 203 -4.14 -1.50 -12.32
N HIS A 204 -3.48 -1.55 -11.19
CA HIS A 204 -3.95 -2.28 -10.02
C HIS A 204 -5.31 -1.76 -9.56
N GLU A 205 -5.40 -0.48 -9.27
CA GLU A 205 -6.62 0.14 -8.74
C GLU A 205 -7.78 0.18 -9.75
N THR A 206 -7.49 0.27 -11.05
CA THR A 206 -8.56 0.18 -12.05
C THR A 206 -9.24 -1.19 -12.00
N ILE A 207 -8.48 -2.27 -11.95
CA ILE A 207 -9.04 -3.63 -11.86
C ILE A 207 -9.77 -3.82 -10.54
N GLU A 208 -9.18 -3.38 -9.43
CA GLU A 208 -9.76 -3.52 -8.09
C GLU A 208 -11.08 -2.75 -7.97
N TRP A 209 -11.14 -1.49 -8.42
CA TRP A 209 -12.37 -0.70 -8.38
C TRP A 209 -13.44 -1.18 -9.36
N ALA A 210 -13.05 -1.67 -10.52
CA ALA A 210 -13.99 -2.30 -11.44
C ALA A 210 -14.62 -3.55 -10.81
N ALA A 211 -13.83 -4.35 -10.09
CA ALA A 211 -14.32 -5.49 -9.33
C ALA A 211 -15.27 -5.06 -8.19
N LEU A 212 -14.83 -4.11 -7.35
CA LEU A 212 -15.57 -3.65 -6.17
C LEU A 212 -16.94 -3.05 -6.54
N LEU A 213 -17.00 -2.32 -7.65
CA LEU A 213 -18.24 -1.69 -8.13
C LEU A 213 -18.98 -2.54 -9.17
N HIS A 214 -18.50 -3.75 -9.49
CA HIS A 214 -19.05 -4.65 -10.51
C HIS A 214 -19.24 -3.99 -11.90
N LEU A 215 -18.29 -3.10 -12.27
CA LEU A 215 -18.34 -2.39 -13.54
C LEU A 215 -17.95 -3.33 -14.70
N LYS A 216 -18.85 -3.57 -15.62
CA LYS A 216 -18.63 -4.45 -16.77
C LYS A 216 -17.92 -3.76 -17.92
N SER A 217 -18.05 -2.44 -18.03
CA SER A 217 -17.44 -1.66 -19.10
C SER A 217 -17.35 -0.16 -18.77
N ILE A 218 -16.61 0.61 -19.59
CA ILE A 218 -16.57 2.07 -19.50
C ILE A 218 -17.94 2.75 -19.71
N ASN A 219 -18.91 2.08 -20.32
CA ASN A 219 -20.23 2.64 -20.54
C ASN A 219 -21.00 2.85 -19.22
N GLU A 220 -20.66 2.10 -18.17
CA GLU A 220 -21.30 2.23 -16.85
C GLU A 220 -20.71 3.37 -16.01
N LEU A 221 -19.59 3.96 -16.42
CA LEU A 221 -18.97 5.08 -15.72
C LEU A 221 -19.86 6.32 -15.65
N LYS A 222 -20.78 6.49 -16.62
CA LYS A 222 -21.78 7.57 -16.63
C LYS A 222 -22.77 7.50 -15.48
N ASP A 223 -22.91 6.33 -14.86
CA ASP A 223 -23.87 6.08 -13.77
C ASP A 223 -23.24 6.36 -12.38
N ILE A 224 -21.93 6.60 -12.32
CA ILE A 224 -21.23 6.99 -11.10
C ILE A 224 -21.47 8.47 -10.84
N THR A 225 -22.23 8.78 -9.80
CA THR A 225 -22.64 10.16 -9.46
C THR A 225 -21.81 10.80 -8.35
N SER A 226 -21.11 9.99 -7.55
CA SER A 226 -20.29 10.43 -6.40
C SER A 226 -19.08 9.51 -6.20
N PRO A 227 -18.01 10.01 -5.55
CA PRO A 227 -16.90 9.15 -5.20
C PRO A 227 -17.29 8.11 -4.16
N SER A 228 -16.66 6.95 -4.23
CA SER A 228 -16.81 5.86 -3.25
C SER A 228 -15.54 5.65 -2.43
N TYR A 229 -14.44 6.28 -2.83
CA TYR A 229 -13.16 6.30 -2.14
C TYR A 229 -12.80 7.72 -1.73
N PHE A 230 -12.57 7.93 -0.45
CA PHE A 230 -12.15 9.22 0.10
C PHE A 230 -10.75 9.11 0.72
N GLU A 231 -9.84 9.96 0.26
CA GLU A 231 -8.55 10.17 0.90
C GLU A 231 -8.58 11.54 1.59
N LEU A 232 -8.67 11.53 2.92
CA LEU A 232 -8.88 12.70 3.75
C LEU A 232 -7.57 13.12 4.42
N ARG A 233 -7.21 14.39 4.28
CA ARG A 233 -6.05 15.02 4.91
C ARG A 233 -6.52 16.27 5.65
N PHE A 234 -6.96 16.09 6.88
CA PHE A 234 -7.64 17.15 7.63
C PHE A 234 -6.74 18.33 8.00
N SER A 235 -5.48 18.07 8.37
CA SER A 235 -4.51 19.11 8.73
C SER A 235 -3.08 18.60 8.69
N ASN A 236 -2.11 19.52 8.84
CA ASN A 236 -0.70 19.17 9.03
C ASN A 236 -0.28 19.07 10.52
N LYS A 237 -1.25 18.96 11.45
CA LYS A 237 -0.92 18.74 12.87
C LYS A 237 -0.20 17.42 13.04
N CYS A 238 0.98 17.46 13.67
CA CYS A 238 1.81 16.28 13.93
C CYS A 238 2.39 16.40 15.35
N ASN A 239 2.84 15.29 15.92
CA ASN A 239 3.44 15.21 17.25
C ASN A 239 4.92 14.84 17.23
N ILE A 240 5.53 14.66 16.03
CA ILE A 240 6.95 14.36 15.84
C ILE A 240 7.50 15.18 14.65
N THR A 241 8.85 15.24 14.53
CA THR A 241 9.57 16.03 13.50
C THR A 241 10.48 15.13 12.68
N CYS A 242 9.88 14.32 11.77
CA CYS A 242 10.64 13.40 10.91
C CYS A 242 11.61 14.16 9.98
N ARG A 243 12.86 13.65 9.82
CA ARG A 243 13.86 14.23 8.92
C ARG A 243 13.48 14.13 7.44
N SER A 244 12.68 13.13 7.10
CA SER A 244 12.20 12.89 5.73
C SER A 244 10.93 13.67 5.38
N CYS A 245 10.36 14.44 6.32
CA CYS A 245 9.12 15.19 6.12
C CYS A 245 9.36 16.65 5.74
N SER A 246 8.33 17.36 5.30
CA SER A 246 8.37 18.78 5.00
C SER A 246 7.42 19.59 5.89
N GLY A 247 7.61 20.91 5.95
CA GLY A 247 6.71 21.84 6.65
C GLY A 247 5.28 21.78 6.15
N HIS A 248 5.09 21.43 4.88
CA HIS A 248 3.78 21.23 4.30
C HIS A 248 2.97 20.14 5.01
N PHE A 249 3.60 19.01 5.37
CA PHE A 249 2.95 17.88 6.03
C PHE A 249 3.06 17.89 7.56
N SER A 250 3.84 18.81 8.14
CA SER A 250 4.01 18.90 9.59
C SER A 250 4.22 20.33 10.06
N HIS A 251 3.26 20.84 10.85
CA HIS A 251 3.37 22.16 11.45
C HIS A 251 4.60 22.29 12.40
N LEU A 252 5.04 21.18 13.02
CA LEU A 252 6.24 21.17 13.86
C LEU A 252 7.52 21.32 13.03
N ILE A 253 7.59 20.65 11.87
CA ILE A 253 8.69 20.82 10.91
C ILE A 253 8.71 22.26 10.37
N GLN A 254 7.55 22.81 10.02
CA GLN A 254 7.46 24.20 9.59
C GLN A 254 8.00 25.14 10.66
N LYS A 255 7.56 24.98 11.92
CA LYS A 255 8.05 25.78 13.05
C LYS A 255 9.55 25.63 13.27
N GLU A 256 10.10 24.40 13.19
CA GLU A 256 11.53 24.14 13.32
C GLU A 256 12.31 24.83 12.18
N ASN A 257 11.84 24.69 10.93
CA ASN A 257 12.46 25.32 9.77
C ASN A 257 12.47 26.85 9.87
N ASP A 258 11.38 27.46 10.36
CA ASP A 258 11.26 28.91 10.54
C ASP A 258 12.22 29.47 11.63
N GLN A 259 12.59 28.63 12.60
CA GLN A 259 13.53 28.96 13.67
C GLN A 259 15.00 28.88 13.20
N ILE A 260 15.29 28.10 12.18
CA ILE A 260 16.65 27.94 11.63
C ILE A 260 16.95 29.13 10.69
N LYS A 261 17.76 30.10 11.18
CA LYS A 261 18.09 31.36 10.46
C LYS A 261 19.28 31.18 9.51
N ASP A 262 19.48 30.01 8.96
CA ASP A 262 20.55 29.67 8.03
C ASP A 262 20.03 29.77 6.60
N GLU A 263 20.52 30.75 5.82
CA GLU A 263 20.05 31.01 4.45
C GLU A 263 20.25 29.80 3.54
N LYS A 264 21.38 29.10 3.65
CA LYS A 264 21.66 27.93 2.85
C LYS A 264 20.71 26.78 3.18
N PHE A 265 20.40 26.56 4.46
CA PHE A 265 19.39 25.58 4.86
C PHE A 265 18.03 25.95 4.30
N GLN A 266 17.66 27.23 4.32
CA GLN A 266 16.41 27.74 3.79
C GLN A 266 16.25 27.57 2.26
N THR A 267 17.33 27.33 1.51
CA THR A 267 17.25 26.97 0.07
C THR A 267 16.98 25.49 -0.17
N ILE A 268 17.14 24.65 0.85
CA ILE A 268 17.00 23.20 0.76
C ILE A 268 15.58 22.74 1.15
N VAL A 269 15.02 23.38 2.17
CA VAL A 269 13.71 22.97 2.73
C VAL A 269 12.54 23.48 1.89
N ASP A 270 11.50 22.67 1.82
CA ASP A 270 10.22 23.04 1.19
C ASP A 270 9.48 24.08 2.07
N LYS A 271 9.15 25.22 1.48
CA LYS A 271 8.45 26.35 2.12
C LYS A 271 6.95 26.35 1.83
N GLN A 272 6.42 25.36 1.13
CA GLN A 272 5.00 25.33 0.84
C GLN A 272 4.21 25.21 2.16
N ALA A 273 3.36 26.17 2.41
CA ALA A 273 2.45 26.15 3.55
C ALA A 273 1.26 25.23 3.25
N PHE A 274 0.81 24.51 4.27
CA PHE A 274 -0.43 23.74 4.20
C PHE A 274 -1.62 24.67 4.52
N SER A 275 -2.63 24.69 3.68
CA SER A 275 -3.93 25.26 4.01
C SER A 275 -4.84 24.18 4.60
N SER A 276 -5.68 24.53 5.57
CA SER A 276 -6.63 23.61 6.18
C SER A 276 -7.61 23.08 5.12
N THR A 277 -7.89 21.78 5.14
CA THR A 277 -8.85 21.19 4.21
C THR A 277 -10.15 20.80 4.89
N GLY A 278 -11.26 21.01 4.16
CA GLY A 278 -12.46 20.21 4.29
C GLY A 278 -12.26 18.81 3.65
N GLY A 279 -13.29 18.27 3.02
CA GLY A 279 -13.20 17.05 2.19
C GLY A 279 -14.16 15.97 2.61
N ASP A 280 -14.77 16.09 3.79
CA ASP A 280 -15.86 15.22 4.21
C ASP A 280 -17.25 15.72 3.76
N GLU A 281 -17.33 16.92 3.18
CA GLU A 281 -18.59 17.52 2.69
C GLU A 281 -19.17 16.78 1.47
N LEU A 282 -18.31 16.15 0.67
CA LEU A 282 -18.72 15.36 -0.51
C LEU A 282 -19.20 13.96 -0.16
N ILE A 283 -19.09 13.55 1.10
CA ILE A 283 -19.39 12.19 1.50
C ILE A 283 -20.89 11.94 1.40
N GLN A 284 -21.26 11.05 0.48
CA GLN A 284 -22.57 10.41 0.46
C GLN A 284 -22.45 9.12 1.26
N TRP A 285 -23.02 9.13 2.46
CA TRP A 285 -22.80 8.06 3.48
C TRP A 285 -23.11 6.66 2.94
N ASP A 286 -24.16 6.52 2.13
CA ASP A 286 -24.58 5.23 1.58
C ASP A 286 -23.64 4.69 0.48
N ASN A 287 -22.75 5.52 -0.05
CA ASN A 287 -21.86 5.15 -1.16
C ASN A 287 -20.38 4.96 -0.76
N ILE A 288 -20.05 5.11 0.52
CA ILE A 288 -18.67 4.91 0.98
C ILE A 288 -18.30 3.43 0.85
N LYS A 289 -17.19 3.16 0.16
CA LYS A 289 -16.56 1.82 0.09
C LYS A 289 -15.18 1.80 0.73
N ARG A 290 -14.44 2.91 0.61
CA ARG A 290 -13.08 3.03 1.15
C ARG A 290 -12.81 4.43 1.66
N VAL A 291 -12.18 4.54 2.82
CA VAL A 291 -11.65 5.79 3.37
C VAL A 291 -10.20 5.59 3.78
N TYR A 292 -9.33 6.48 3.35
CA TYR A 292 -7.97 6.62 3.88
C TYR A 292 -7.83 7.96 4.58
N VAL A 293 -7.35 7.96 5.81
CA VAL A 293 -7.01 9.19 6.54
C VAL A 293 -5.51 9.29 6.70
N GLY A 294 -4.94 10.40 6.25
CA GLY A 294 -3.51 10.73 6.33
C GLY A 294 -3.30 12.22 6.61
N GLY A 295 -2.15 12.73 6.22
CA GLY A 295 -1.74 14.11 6.53
C GLY A 295 -0.78 14.12 7.71
N GLY A 296 -0.64 15.16 8.51
CA GLY A 296 0.28 15.21 9.63
C GLY A 296 0.30 13.91 10.49
N GLU A 297 -0.24 13.91 11.66
CA GLU A 297 -0.51 12.67 12.40
C GLU A 297 -2.01 12.52 12.65
N SER A 298 -2.62 11.54 12.04
CA SER A 298 -4.09 11.37 12.04
C SER A 298 -4.66 11.22 13.45
N THR A 299 -3.96 10.48 14.32
CA THR A 299 -4.46 10.14 15.67
C THR A 299 -4.42 11.30 16.68
N VAL A 300 -3.77 12.42 16.34
CA VAL A 300 -3.79 13.64 17.16
C VAL A 300 -4.71 14.74 16.60
N GLN A 301 -5.41 14.46 15.49
CA GLN A 301 -6.30 15.44 14.83
C GLN A 301 -7.73 15.32 15.38
N PRO A 302 -8.33 16.41 15.86
CA PRO A 302 -9.73 16.41 16.32
C PRO A 302 -10.73 16.04 15.22
N GLU A 303 -10.35 16.29 13.97
CA GLU A 303 -11.13 16.01 12.78
C GLU A 303 -11.39 14.50 12.60
N LEU A 304 -10.39 13.66 12.88
CA LEU A 304 -10.57 12.21 12.86
C LEU A 304 -11.67 11.76 13.84
N TYR A 305 -11.65 12.33 15.06
CA TYR A 305 -12.70 12.07 16.05
C TYR A 305 -14.09 12.44 15.56
N ARG A 306 -14.22 13.63 14.97
CA ARG A 306 -15.51 14.12 14.45
C ARG A 306 -16.00 13.23 13.32
N PHE A 307 -15.10 12.88 12.39
CA PHE A 307 -15.39 11.99 11.28
C PHE A 307 -15.89 10.62 11.77
N MET A 308 -15.15 9.96 12.67
CA MET A 308 -15.53 8.64 13.19
C MET A 308 -16.87 8.66 13.92
N ARG A 309 -17.13 9.68 14.76
CA ARG A 309 -18.42 9.84 15.42
C ARG A 309 -19.56 10.03 14.41
N LYS A 310 -19.32 10.78 13.35
CA LYS A 310 -20.27 11.01 12.28
C LYS A 310 -20.57 9.70 11.52
N CYS A 311 -19.56 8.87 11.27
CA CYS A 311 -19.77 7.50 10.74
C CYS A 311 -20.66 6.67 11.64
N ILE A 312 -20.38 6.64 12.95
CA ILE A 312 -21.14 5.89 13.93
C ILE A 312 -22.60 6.38 14.01
N SER A 313 -22.80 7.71 14.08
CA SER A 313 -24.15 8.29 14.16
C SER A 313 -25.02 8.07 12.91
N ASN A 314 -24.38 7.88 11.74
CA ASN A 314 -25.06 7.53 10.49
C ASN A 314 -25.15 6.01 10.28
N ASN A 315 -24.78 5.21 11.29
CA ASN A 315 -24.76 3.75 11.21
C ASN A 315 -23.95 3.22 9.99
N ASN A 316 -22.89 3.93 9.61
CA ASN A 316 -22.01 3.60 8.50
C ASN A 316 -20.58 3.38 9.01
N THR A 317 -20.27 2.16 9.39
CA THR A 317 -18.95 1.74 9.90
C THR A 317 -18.41 0.50 9.18
N ASP A 318 -19.11 0.03 8.14
CA ASP A 318 -18.79 -1.21 7.41
C ASP A 318 -18.20 -0.90 6.01
N PHE A 319 -17.21 -0.03 5.97
CA PHE A 319 -16.39 0.25 4.79
C PHE A 319 -14.91 -0.03 5.08
N GLU A 320 -14.10 -0.21 4.05
CA GLU A 320 -12.65 -0.31 4.22
C GLU A 320 -12.10 1.00 4.76
N PHE A 321 -11.67 0.99 6.02
CA PHE A 321 -11.12 2.17 6.67
C PHE A 321 -9.63 1.98 6.94
N ARG A 322 -8.80 2.89 6.44
CA ARG A 322 -7.35 2.85 6.65
C ARG A 322 -6.88 4.15 7.28
N ILE A 323 -6.14 4.06 8.37
CA ILE A 323 -5.55 5.20 9.08
C ILE A 323 -4.04 5.13 8.98
N GLY A 324 -3.42 6.16 8.35
CA GLY A 324 -1.98 6.36 8.40
C GLY A 324 -1.57 6.98 9.74
N THR A 325 -0.60 6.40 10.43
CA THR A 325 -0.15 6.89 11.75
C THR A 325 1.34 6.62 11.98
N ASN A 326 1.97 7.49 12.77
CA ASN A 326 3.30 7.21 13.31
C ASN A 326 3.26 6.26 14.53
N GLY A 327 2.08 6.01 15.09
CA GLY A 327 1.84 5.07 16.18
C GLY A 327 2.28 5.54 17.57
N VAL A 328 2.86 6.73 17.72
CA VAL A 328 3.47 7.20 18.99
C VAL A 328 2.40 7.60 20.01
N ARG A 329 1.33 8.29 19.57
CA ARG A 329 0.26 8.74 20.47
C ARG A 329 -1.10 8.36 19.93
N ILE A 330 -1.74 7.42 20.60
CA ILE A 330 -3.13 7.03 20.34
C ILE A 330 -3.89 7.09 21.66
N SER A 331 -4.89 7.96 21.76
CA SER A 331 -5.65 8.12 23.00
C SER A 331 -6.62 6.96 23.24
N ASP A 332 -6.96 6.70 24.52
CA ASP A 332 -7.95 5.67 24.87
C ASP A 332 -9.31 5.95 24.21
N LYS A 333 -9.69 7.21 24.10
CA LYS A 333 -10.92 7.61 23.38
C LYS A 333 -10.92 7.17 21.92
N LEU A 334 -9.75 7.17 21.23
CA LEU A 334 -9.67 6.62 19.87
C LEU A 334 -9.77 5.11 19.86
N PHE A 335 -9.10 4.43 20.81
CA PHE A 335 -9.23 2.98 20.93
C PHE A 335 -10.68 2.55 21.15
N ASP A 336 -11.49 3.34 21.87
CA ASP A 336 -12.91 3.06 22.03
C ASP A 336 -13.71 3.26 20.73
N LEU A 337 -13.38 4.28 19.93
CA LEU A 337 -14.02 4.49 18.64
C LEU A 337 -13.64 3.42 17.62
N PHE A 338 -12.39 2.94 17.63
CA PHE A 338 -11.91 1.92 16.69
C PHE A 338 -12.74 0.63 16.76
N LYS A 339 -13.23 0.25 17.94
CA LYS A 339 -14.06 -0.95 18.14
C LYS A 339 -15.33 -0.99 17.30
N HIS A 340 -15.81 0.17 16.83
CA HIS A 340 -17.02 0.25 16.00
C HIS A 340 -16.79 -0.07 14.52
N PHE A 341 -15.51 -0.13 14.07
CA PHE A 341 -15.14 -0.31 12.67
C PHE A 341 -14.53 -1.70 12.46
N LYS A 342 -15.28 -2.58 11.80
CA LYS A 342 -14.85 -3.97 11.56
C LYS A 342 -13.69 -4.08 10.57
N ASN A 343 -13.67 -3.20 9.55
CA ASN A 343 -12.71 -3.22 8.45
C ASN A 343 -11.66 -2.10 8.60
N LEU A 344 -11.26 -1.80 9.85
CA LEU A 344 -10.24 -0.79 10.15
C LEU A 344 -8.84 -1.39 10.12
N THR A 345 -7.99 -0.81 9.28
CA THR A 345 -6.57 -1.18 9.13
C THR A 345 -5.68 0.02 9.44
N PHE A 346 -4.53 -0.22 10.07
CA PHE A 346 -3.53 0.82 10.34
C PHE A 346 -2.33 0.69 9.42
N SER A 347 -1.94 1.82 8.80
CA SER A 347 -0.70 1.96 8.05
C SER A 347 0.33 2.63 8.95
N LEU A 348 1.16 1.80 9.61
CA LEU A 348 2.18 2.27 10.55
C LEU A 348 3.39 2.80 9.81
N SER A 349 3.73 4.04 10.03
CA SER A 349 4.96 4.63 9.51
C SER A 349 6.17 4.20 10.34
N ILE A 350 7.12 3.49 9.70
CA ILE A 350 8.34 2.97 10.33
C ILE A 350 9.47 2.95 9.31
N ASP A 351 10.61 3.58 9.63
CA ASP A 351 11.72 3.76 8.68
C ASP A 351 13.02 3.06 9.11
N GLY A 352 12.97 2.19 10.13
CA GLY A 352 14.15 1.50 10.61
C GLY A 352 13.94 0.54 11.76
N THR A 353 15.04 -0.04 12.24
CA THR A 353 15.11 -0.60 13.59
C THR A 353 14.86 0.51 14.62
N PRO A 354 14.53 0.23 15.88
CA PRO A 354 14.16 1.25 16.85
C PRO A 354 15.08 2.47 16.85
N LYS A 355 16.38 2.27 16.92
CA LYS A 355 17.37 3.34 16.96
C LYS A 355 17.43 4.18 15.68
N VAL A 356 17.36 3.54 14.52
CA VAL A 356 17.37 4.21 13.22
C VAL A 356 16.03 4.93 12.99
N ASP A 357 14.92 4.31 13.37
CA ASP A 357 13.58 4.92 13.26
C ASP A 357 13.47 6.18 14.13
N GLU A 358 13.95 6.17 15.38
CA GLU A 358 13.98 7.34 16.27
C GLU A 358 14.81 8.49 15.71
N TYR A 359 15.92 8.20 15.05
CA TYR A 359 16.73 9.23 14.39
C TYR A 359 16.04 9.85 13.18
N ILE A 360 15.48 9.01 12.29
CA ILE A 360 14.78 9.49 11.09
C ILE A 360 13.47 10.18 11.47
N ARG A 361 12.71 9.56 12.38
CA ARG A 361 11.42 10.02 12.88
C ARG A 361 11.56 10.68 14.24
N TRP A 362 12.33 11.77 14.28
CA TRP A 362 12.68 12.47 15.50
C TRP A 362 11.45 12.81 16.38
N GLY A 363 11.50 12.41 17.64
CA GLY A 363 10.37 12.49 18.57
C GLY A 363 9.53 11.22 18.66
N THR A 364 9.94 10.14 17.97
CA THR A 364 9.36 8.80 18.16
C THR A 364 9.94 8.17 19.41
N GLU A 365 9.06 7.61 20.24
CA GLU A 365 9.38 6.74 21.36
C GLU A 365 9.07 5.30 20.92
N ALA A 366 10.09 4.48 20.69
CA ALA A 366 9.92 3.13 20.13
C ALA A 366 9.03 2.24 21.00
N ASN A 367 9.16 2.34 22.34
CA ASN A 367 8.33 1.58 23.28
C ASN A 367 6.85 1.98 23.22
N ASP A 368 6.55 3.27 23.10
CA ASP A 368 5.18 3.77 22.97
C ASP A 368 4.55 3.29 21.68
N LYS A 369 5.29 3.41 20.55
CA LYS A 369 4.89 2.90 19.25
C LYS A 369 4.57 1.40 19.33
N TYR A 370 5.47 0.59 19.87
CA TYR A 370 5.27 -0.85 20.00
C TYR A 370 4.06 -1.18 20.89
N SER A 371 3.91 -0.53 22.03
CA SER A 371 2.77 -0.71 22.95
C SER A 371 1.44 -0.41 22.26
N ASN A 372 1.34 0.72 21.56
CA ASN A 372 0.14 1.08 20.79
C ASN A 372 -0.17 0.05 19.69
N MET A 373 0.86 -0.45 19.00
CA MET A 373 0.68 -1.49 17.99
C MET A 373 0.14 -2.79 18.57
N GLN A 374 0.63 -3.21 19.73
CA GLN A 374 0.09 -4.40 20.41
C GLN A 374 -1.38 -4.18 20.82
N ARG A 375 -1.73 -2.99 21.31
CA ARG A 375 -3.12 -2.66 21.63
C ARG A 375 -4.04 -2.75 20.42
N LEU A 376 -3.62 -2.26 19.24
CA LEU A 376 -4.37 -2.36 17.99
C LEU A 376 -4.55 -3.83 17.56
N LYS A 377 -3.48 -4.62 17.60
CA LYS A 377 -3.54 -6.07 17.31
C LYS A 377 -4.47 -6.81 18.26
N ASN A 378 -4.44 -6.49 19.55
CA ASN A 378 -5.32 -7.09 20.56
C ASN A 378 -6.81 -6.74 20.33
N GLN A 379 -7.11 -5.64 19.65
CA GLN A 379 -8.46 -5.29 19.19
C GLN A 379 -8.84 -5.95 17.86
N GLY A 380 -7.94 -6.74 17.26
CA GLY A 380 -8.18 -7.43 16.00
C GLY A 380 -7.92 -6.58 14.75
N HIS A 381 -7.29 -5.39 14.89
CA HIS A 381 -7.03 -4.53 13.75
C HIS A 381 -5.74 -4.93 13.01
N PRO A 382 -5.81 -5.18 11.68
CA PRO A 382 -4.63 -5.44 10.86
C PRO A 382 -3.69 -4.22 10.80
N ILE A 383 -2.39 -4.50 10.72
CA ILE A 383 -1.35 -3.47 10.63
C ILE A 383 -0.51 -3.74 9.40
N ALA A 384 -0.43 -2.73 8.52
CA ALA A 384 0.54 -2.69 7.42
C ALA A 384 1.67 -1.73 7.79
N LEU A 385 2.92 -2.08 7.48
CA LEU A 385 4.07 -1.20 7.69
C LEU A 385 4.27 -0.31 6.46
N ASN A 386 4.41 1.00 6.69
CA ASN A 386 4.71 1.97 5.64
C ASN A 386 6.15 2.45 5.82
N PHE A 387 7.03 1.98 4.93
CA PHE A 387 8.47 2.19 4.98
C PHE A 387 8.93 3.09 3.85
N VAL A 388 9.75 4.10 4.15
CA VAL A 388 10.35 4.99 3.16
C VAL A 388 11.85 4.73 3.08
N MET A 389 12.27 4.14 1.97
CA MET A 389 13.69 3.92 1.66
C MET A 389 14.39 5.25 1.37
N SER A 390 15.47 5.52 2.07
CA SER A 390 16.21 6.78 2.03
C SER A 390 17.72 6.56 2.23
N ILE A 391 18.52 7.62 2.11
CA ILE A 391 19.96 7.56 2.38
C ILE A 391 20.28 7.13 3.82
N TRP A 392 19.40 7.43 4.78
CA TRP A 392 19.61 7.06 6.20
C TRP A 392 19.47 5.56 6.49
N ASN A 393 18.68 4.83 5.70
CA ASN A 393 18.32 3.45 6.01
C ASN A 393 18.74 2.42 4.95
N ILE A 394 19.22 2.87 3.79
CA ILE A 394 19.57 1.96 2.69
C ILE A 394 20.73 1.02 3.03
N SER A 395 21.72 1.49 3.79
CA SER A 395 22.85 0.68 4.26
C SER A 395 22.44 -0.41 5.26
N HIS A 396 21.24 -0.31 5.83
CA HIS A 396 20.70 -1.24 6.84
C HIS A 396 19.41 -1.92 6.38
N ILE A 397 19.07 -1.85 5.09
CA ILE A 397 17.78 -2.39 4.60
C ILE A 397 17.62 -3.87 4.92
N GLY A 398 18.70 -4.66 4.92
CA GLY A 398 18.67 -6.07 5.28
C GLY A 398 18.30 -6.31 6.73
N GLU A 399 18.95 -5.62 7.66
CA GLU A 399 18.68 -5.69 9.09
C GLU A 399 17.27 -5.15 9.43
N ILE A 400 16.82 -4.11 8.74
CA ILE A 400 15.49 -3.52 8.91
C ILE A 400 14.40 -4.52 8.51
N LEU A 401 14.53 -5.16 7.35
CA LEU A 401 13.54 -6.15 6.92
C LEU A 401 13.54 -7.41 7.81
N GLN A 402 14.71 -7.86 8.29
CA GLN A 402 14.80 -8.92 9.29
C GLN A 402 14.12 -8.51 10.61
N TYR A 403 14.27 -7.27 11.02
CA TYR A 403 13.56 -6.75 12.18
C TYR A 403 12.05 -6.74 11.96
N PHE A 404 11.57 -6.37 10.78
CA PHE A 404 10.14 -6.40 10.46
C PHE A 404 9.59 -7.83 10.49
N ASP A 405 10.28 -8.80 9.91
CA ASP A 405 9.89 -10.21 9.97
C ASP A 405 9.72 -10.70 11.42
N LYS A 406 10.62 -10.27 12.32
CA LYS A 406 10.60 -10.66 13.73
C LYS A 406 9.59 -9.91 14.58
N ALA A 407 9.52 -8.58 14.45
CA ALA A 407 8.71 -7.72 15.32
C ALA A 407 7.26 -7.60 14.85
N TYR A 408 7.03 -7.75 13.55
CA TYR A 408 5.72 -7.60 12.90
C TYR A 408 5.40 -8.76 11.96
N PRO A 409 5.44 -10.02 12.44
CA PRO A 409 5.27 -11.19 11.58
C PRO A 409 3.93 -11.13 10.83
N GLY A 410 3.98 -11.41 9.52
CA GLY A 410 2.81 -11.40 8.65
C GLY A 410 2.24 -10.02 8.30
N SER A 411 2.83 -8.92 8.81
CA SER A 411 2.39 -7.58 8.46
C SER A 411 2.87 -7.20 7.06
N PRO A 412 1.98 -6.76 6.14
CA PRO A 412 2.39 -6.26 4.83
C PRO A 412 3.32 -5.04 4.96
N VAL A 413 4.32 -4.95 4.09
CA VAL A 413 5.25 -3.79 4.04
C VAL A 413 5.04 -3.02 2.75
N HIS A 414 4.44 -1.84 2.85
CA HIS A 414 4.34 -0.91 1.74
C HIS A 414 5.60 -0.06 1.65
N MET A 415 6.44 -0.37 0.69
CA MET A 415 7.71 0.33 0.50
C MET A 415 7.57 1.48 -0.49
N ASN A 416 8.13 2.63 -0.12
CA ASN A 416 8.25 3.80 -0.98
C ASN A 416 9.72 4.26 -1.02
N LYS A 417 10.05 5.04 -2.03
CA LYS A 417 11.34 5.72 -2.15
C LYS A 417 11.18 7.18 -1.72
N ALA A 418 12.12 7.69 -0.94
CA ALA A 418 12.16 9.12 -0.60
C ALA A 418 12.34 9.98 -1.86
N GLY A 419 11.56 11.04 -1.97
CA GLY A 419 11.53 11.94 -3.14
C GLY A 419 11.29 13.42 -2.81
N TYR A 420 11.34 13.79 -1.52
CA TYR A 420 11.18 15.16 -1.08
C TYR A 420 12.54 15.87 -0.88
N ASN A 421 12.51 17.18 -0.67
CA ASN A 421 13.70 18.02 -0.43
C ASN A 421 14.75 17.92 -1.56
N GLY A 422 14.32 18.04 -2.82
CA GLY A 422 15.21 18.07 -3.97
C GLY A 422 16.02 16.78 -4.19
N ASP A 423 15.48 15.64 -3.76
CA ASP A 423 16.12 14.32 -3.82
C ASP A 423 17.43 14.18 -3.00
N ILE A 424 17.74 15.13 -2.11
CA ILE A 424 18.95 15.03 -1.26
C ILE A 424 18.89 13.89 -0.25
N ILE A 425 17.70 13.32 -0.01
CA ILE A 425 17.51 12.17 0.89
C ILE A 425 17.31 10.85 0.13
N SER A 426 17.59 10.86 -1.17
CA SER A 426 17.41 9.68 -2.04
C SER A 426 18.28 8.50 -1.58
N PRO A 427 17.76 7.26 -1.63
CA PRO A 427 18.54 6.06 -1.30
C PRO A 427 19.70 5.82 -2.29
N PHE A 428 19.72 6.48 -3.45
CA PHE A 428 20.78 6.39 -4.45
C PHE A 428 22.00 7.29 -4.17
N LEU A 429 22.00 8.00 -3.04
CA LEU A 429 23.10 8.90 -2.65
C LEU A 429 24.11 8.28 -1.69
N PHE A 430 23.92 7.04 -1.25
CA PHE A 430 24.86 6.38 -0.36
C PHE A 430 26.13 5.99 -1.15
N PRO A 431 27.33 6.52 -0.81
CA PRO A 431 28.49 6.39 -1.70
C PRO A 431 29.23 5.06 -1.61
N ASP A 432 29.13 4.36 -0.48
CA ASP A 432 29.76 3.05 -0.29
C ASP A 432 28.85 1.94 -0.86
N LYS A 433 29.13 1.60 -2.14
CA LYS A 433 28.33 0.62 -2.88
C LYS A 433 28.35 -0.77 -2.27
N ASP A 434 29.48 -1.17 -1.68
CA ASP A 434 29.62 -2.54 -1.17
C ASP A 434 28.80 -2.76 0.09
N VAL A 435 28.73 -1.77 0.99
CA VAL A 435 27.86 -1.79 2.16
C VAL A 435 26.40 -1.93 1.74
N VAL A 436 25.96 -1.18 0.72
CA VAL A 436 24.58 -1.26 0.24
C VAL A 436 24.28 -2.60 -0.42
N LYS A 437 25.19 -3.13 -1.25
CA LYS A 437 25.01 -4.45 -1.88
C LYS A 437 24.91 -5.57 -0.85
N GLU A 438 25.76 -5.55 0.19
CA GLU A 438 25.68 -6.53 1.28
C GLU A 438 24.33 -6.47 2.00
N SER A 439 23.86 -5.27 2.30
CA SER A 439 22.57 -5.05 2.95
C SER A 439 21.40 -5.51 2.07
N ILE A 440 21.43 -5.22 0.76
CA ILE A 440 20.43 -5.71 -0.20
C ILE A 440 20.44 -7.24 -0.29
N ALA A 441 21.63 -7.87 -0.29
CA ALA A 441 21.73 -9.32 -0.31
C ALA A 441 21.10 -9.98 0.93
N LYS A 442 21.18 -9.31 2.10
CA LYS A 442 20.46 -9.71 3.32
C LYS A 442 18.95 -9.49 3.17
N ALA A 443 18.54 -8.34 2.63
CA ALA A 443 17.13 -8.01 2.41
C ALA A 443 16.42 -9.05 1.52
N LYS A 444 17.07 -9.51 0.48
CA LYS A 444 16.55 -10.55 -0.45
C LYS A 444 16.35 -11.93 0.19
N LYS A 445 16.82 -12.15 1.42
CA LYS A 445 16.62 -13.41 2.18
C LYS A 445 15.47 -13.32 3.19
N THR A 446 14.82 -12.18 3.31
CA THR A 446 13.75 -11.95 4.30
C THR A 446 12.40 -12.42 3.80
N GLN A 447 11.50 -12.77 4.71
CA GLN A 447 10.11 -13.09 4.38
C GLN A 447 9.39 -11.88 3.74
N VAL A 448 9.69 -10.67 4.22
CA VAL A 448 9.18 -9.42 3.63
C VAL A 448 9.49 -9.33 2.14
N TYR A 449 10.69 -9.70 1.68
CA TYR A 449 11.03 -9.69 0.26
C TYR A 449 10.24 -10.73 -0.55
N PHE A 450 10.00 -11.92 0.02
CA PHE A 450 9.33 -13.01 -0.67
C PHE A 450 7.80 -12.92 -0.63
N SER A 451 7.23 -12.46 0.49
CA SER A 451 5.78 -12.45 0.72
C SER A 451 5.09 -11.17 0.27
N ASN A 452 5.85 -10.13 -0.06
CA ASN A 452 5.27 -8.84 -0.36
C ASN A 452 5.05 -8.56 -1.83
N GLU A 453 4.13 -7.60 -2.02
CA GLU A 453 3.74 -7.02 -3.28
C GLU A 453 4.93 -6.85 -4.22
N GLN A 454 4.71 -7.11 -5.49
CA GLN A 454 5.65 -6.90 -6.60
C GLN A 454 6.38 -5.54 -6.52
N ARG A 455 5.74 -4.51 -5.94
CA ARG A 455 6.32 -3.17 -5.77
C ARG A 455 7.50 -3.13 -4.79
N THR A 456 7.41 -3.80 -3.63
CA THR A 456 8.51 -3.85 -2.65
C THR A 456 9.74 -4.54 -3.25
N LYS A 457 9.51 -5.68 -3.86
CA LYS A 457 10.55 -6.42 -4.59
C LYS A 457 11.18 -5.58 -5.69
N PHE A 458 10.36 -4.94 -6.52
CA PHE A 458 10.82 -4.05 -7.58
C PHE A 458 11.70 -2.91 -7.06
N LEU A 459 11.31 -2.23 -5.98
CA LEU A 459 12.11 -1.14 -5.42
C LEU A 459 13.47 -1.64 -4.92
N ILE A 460 13.53 -2.78 -4.25
CA ILE A 460 14.78 -3.40 -3.81
C ILE A 460 15.65 -3.77 -5.01
N ASP A 461 15.06 -4.41 -6.03
CA ASP A 461 15.78 -4.81 -7.23
C ASP A 461 16.25 -3.61 -8.07
N SER A 462 15.49 -2.50 -8.10
CA SER A 462 15.90 -1.28 -8.79
C SER A 462 17.08 -0.60 -8.11
N VAL A 463 17.14 -0.64 -6.78
CA VAL A 463 18.28 -0.14 -6.00
C VAL A 463 19.48 -1.06 -6.19
N ASP A 464 19.31 -2.38 -6.16
CA ASP A 464 20.37 -3.35 -6.44
C ASP A 464 20.98 -3.12 -7.83
N LYS A 465 20.12 -2.95 -8.85
CA LYS A 465 20.56 -2.65 -10.22
C LYS A 465 21.37 -1.35 -10.30
N PHE A 466 20.99 -0.30 -9.56
CA PHE A 466 21.73 0.94 -9.50
C PHE A 466 23.13 0.73 -8.90
N TYR A 467 23.21 0.10 -7.73
CA TYR A 467 24.48 -0.12 -7.03
C TYR A 467 25.39 -1.16 -7.69
N SER A 468 24.84 -2.04 -8.51
CA SER A 468 25.58 -3.02 -9.32
C SER A 468 26.02 -2.46 -10.68
N SER A 469 25.62 -1.23 -11.03
CA SER A 469 26.02 -0.57 -12.27
C SER A 469 27.19 0.40 -12.07
N ASP A 470 27.74 0.92 -13.19
CA ASP A 470 28.79 1.95 -13.19
C ASP A 470 28.28 3.36 -12.88
N LYS A 471 26.98 3.50 -12.57
CA LYS A 471 26.41 4.81 -12.21
C LYS A 471 27.10 5.38 -10.98
N SER A 472 27.49 6.64 -11.06
CA SER A 472 28.08 7.37 -9.94
C SER A 472 27.01 7.99 -9.06
N VAL A 473 27.36 8.16 -7.79
CA VAL A 473 26.59 8.94 -6.83
C VAL A 473 26.72 10.42 -7.15
N ASP A 474 25.65 11.18 -6.98
CA ASP A 474 25.67 12.64 -7.09
C ASP A 474 26.28 13.24 -5.81
N PHE A 475 27.58 13.54 -5.85
CA PHE A 475 28.31 14.06 -4.69
C PHE A 475 27.88 15.48 -4.29
N GLU A 476 27.38 16.30 -5.21
CA GLU A 476 26.85 17.62 -4.88
C GLU A 476 25.55 17.49 -4.06
N LYS A 477 24.68 16.57 -4.43
CA LYS A 477 23.50 16.26 -3.60
C LYS A 477 23.89 15.64 -2.25
N LEU A 478 24.90 14.76 -2.23
CA LEU A 478 25.40 14.18 -0.99
C LEU A 478 25.96 15.26 -0.04
N LYS A 479 26.69 16.25 -0.57
CA LYS A 479 27.18 17.40 0.19
C LYS A 479 26.04 18.25 0.77
N LYS A 480 24.98 18.48 -0.02
CA LYS A 480 23.77 19.15 0.46
C LYS A 480 23.05 18.33 1.54
N PHE A 481 23.00 17.01 1.39
CA PHE A 481 22.45 16.12 2.40
C PHE A 481 23.18 16.26 3.74
N PHE A 482 24.51 16.16 3.77
CA PHE A 482 25.25 16.32 5.02
C PHE A 482 25.03 17.68 5.66
N TYR A 483 25.02 18.75 4.85
CA TYR A 483 24.71 20.07 5.35
C TYR A 483 23.31 20.17 5.99
N TYR A 484 22.31 19.64 5.33
CA TYR A 484 20.93 19.55 5.85
C TYR A 484 20.88 18.74 7.15
N ASN A 485 21.47 17.55 7.13
CA ASN A 485 21.48 16.65 8.28
C ASN A 485 22.18 17.24 9.51
N ASP A 486 23.36 17.85 9.31
CA ASP A 486 24.14 18.48 10.38
C ASP A 486 23.43 19.69 10.99
N THR A 487 22.70 20.43 10.17
CA THR A 487 21.90 21.54 10.67
C THR A 487 20.78 21.04 11.59
N LEU A 488 20.09 19.96 11.21
CA LEU A 488 19.09 19.33 12.07
C LEU A 488 19.70 18.69 13.30
N ASP A 489 20.85 18.03 13.19
CA ASP A 489 21.55 17.41 14.32
C ASP A 489 21.94 18.45 15.38
N ARG A 490 22.47 19.61 14.94
CA ARG A 490 22.83 20.73 15.82
C ARG A 490 21.61 21.27 16.57
N VAL A 491 20.48 21.44 15.88
CA VAL A 491 19.24 21.96 16.47
C VAL A 491 18.65 20.96 17.47
N ARG A 492 18.78 19.67 17.19
CA ARG A 492 18.21 18.59 18.00
C ARG A 492 19.15 18.02 19.05
N GLY A 493 20.42 18.48 19.07
CA GLY A 493 21.42 18.04 20.04
C GLY A 493 21.86 16.59 19.89
N VAL A 494 21.91 16.07 18.66
CA VAL A 494 22.28 14.68 18.35
C VAL A 494 23.38 14.65 17.29
N ALA A 495 23.97 13.47 17.04
CA ALA A 495 24.96 13.29 16.00
C ALA A 495 24.71 12.03 15.17
N LEU A 496 24.79 12.15 13.84
CA LEU A 496 24.61 11.05 12.88
C LEU A 496 25.43 9.80 13.25
N LYS A 497 26.68 9.99 13.69
CA LYS A 497 27.60 8.91 14.09
C LYS A 497 27.06 7.97 15.16
N ASP A 498 26.19 8.51 16.02
CA ASP A 498 25.63 7.76 17.16
C ASP A 498 24.48 6.83 16.72
N TYR A 499 23.91 7.07 15.53
CA TYR A 499 22.75 6.34 14.98
C TYR A 499 23.10 5.53 13.74
N ILE A 500 23.87 6.12 12.80
CA ILE A 500 24.18 5.52 11.50
C ILE A 500 25.68 5.77 11.19
N PRO A 501 26.59 5.10 11.91
CA PRO A 501 28.05 5.33 11.77
C PRO A 501 28.58 5.02 10.36
N GLU A 502 27.94 4.12 9.61
CA GLU A 502 28.30 3.83 8.22
C GLU A 502 28.11 5.06 7.32
N LEU A 503 27.01 5.78 7.49
CA LEU A 503 26.72 6.98 6.74
C LEU A 503 27.63 8.13 7.16
N GLU A 504 27.96 8.23 8.43
CA GLU A 504 28.95 9.22 8.92
C GLU A 504 30.32 9.02 8.26
N ARG A 505 30.79 7.78 8.14
CA ARG A 505 32.07 7.47 7.44
C ARG A 505 32.08 7.91 5.97
N CYS A 506 30.91 8.10 5.37
CA CYS A 506 30.79 8.56 3.98
C CYS A 506 31.12 10.05 3.79
N ARG A 507 31.32 10.83 4.86
CA ARG A 507 31.76 12.25 4.74
C ARG A 507 33.05 12.39 3.96
N LYS A 508 33.98 11.43 4.08
CA LYS A 508 35.26 11.43 3.34
C LYS A 508 35.10 11.55 1.82
N PHE A 509 33.93 11.30 1.26
CA PHE A 509 33.68 11.41 -0.17
C PHE A 509 33.27 12.82 -0.61
N VAL A 510 33.00 13.74 0.34
CA VAL A 510 32.50 15.10 0.08
C VAL A 510 33.28 16.19 0.81
N THR A 511 34.26 15.82 1.64
CA THR A 511 35.32 16.69 2.20
C THR A 511 36.49 16.75 1.27
#